data_f2a5c6574dd146868c99db789ff7b19f
#
_entry.id   f2a5c6574dd146868c99db789ff7b19f
#
_cell.length_a   1.000
_cell.length_b   1.000
_cell.length_c   1.000
_cell.angle_alpha   90.00
_cell.angle_beta   90.00
_cell.angle_gamma   90.00
#
_symmetry.space_group_name_H-M   'P 1'
#
loop_
_entity.id
_entity.type
_entity.pdbx_description
1 polymer ?
#
loop_
_entity_poly.entity_id
_entity_poly.type
_entity_poly.pdbx_seq_one_letter_code
_entity_poly.pdbx_strand_id
1 'polypeptide(L)'
;DKQNKIIEGEAEEEAYQKIRDTFDTDVVKVFVCLPDMKFNTMNLDESKQVAEMYYSYDGETIGYIINMPYRDSSLGIDFEDSIEKEYSKVVNDCEIKITIYKLEDNKKSGCVARFKHGSIEYLLTGTMKQQEFEKILKNLVFPK
;
A
#
# COMPACT_ATOMS: atom_id res chain seq x y z
N ASP A 1 11.17 -6.29 -20.44
CA ASP A 1 10.43 -7.50 -20.26
C ASP A 1 8.93 -7.24 -20.27
N LYS A 2 8.21 -8.11 -20.90
CA LYS A 2 6.77 -7.94 -21.07
C LYS A 2 6.00 -8.04 -19.78
N GLN A 3 6.60 -8.60 -18.75
CA GLN A 3 5.91 -8.87 -17.50
C GLN A 3 5.87 -7.68 -16.57
N ASN A 4 6.68 -6.69 -16.84
CA ASN A 4 6.73 -5.50 -15.99
C ASN A 4 6.23 -4.29 -16.77
N LYS A 5 5.24 -3.64 -16.20
CA LYS A 5 4.68 -2.42 -16.79
C LYS A 5 4.77 -1.32 -15.76
N ILE A 6 5.23 -0.16 -16.20
CA ILE A 6 5.40 0.98 -15.31
C ILE A 6 4.53 2.11 -15.82
N ILE A 7 3.71 2.65 -14.94
CA ILE A 7 2.85 3.80 -15.23
C ILE A 7 3.27 4.91 -14.31
N GLU A 8 3.53 6.07 -14.88
CA GLU A 8 4.04 7.21 -14.14
C GLU A 8 3.10 8.40 -14.22
N GLY A 9 3.30 9.34 -13.33
CA GLY A 9 2.60 10.60 -13.34
C GLY A 9 1.32 10.56 -12.55
N GLU A 10 0.30 11.25 -13.03
CA GLU A 10 -0.95 11.40 -12.28
C GLU A 10 -2.02 10.41 -12.76
N ALA A 11 -1.59 9.28 -13.26
CA ALA A 11 -2.49 8.29 -13.84
C ALA A 11 -2.89 7.19 -12.84
N GLU A 12 -3.27 7.61 -11.65
CA GLU A 12 -3.63 6.65 -10.60
C GLU A 12 -4.77 5.72 -11.03
N GLU A 13 -5.81 6.28 -11.62
CA GLU A 13 -6.93 5.45 -12.07
C GLU A 13 -6.52 4.54 -13.22
N GLU A 14 -5.68 5.01 -14.10
CA GLU A 14 -5.17 4.20 -15.20
C GLU A 14 -4.36 3.02 -14.65
N ALA A 15 -3.58 3.26 -13.59
CA ALA A 15 -2.81 2.19 -12.96
C ALA A 15 -3.72 1.11 -12.41
N TYR A 16 -4.79 1.50 -11.72
CA TYR A 16 -5.73 0.51 -11.20
C TYR A 16 -6.45 -0.25 -12.31
N GLN A 17 -6.75 0.43 -13.42
CA GLN A 17 -7.37 -0.24 -14.55
C GLN A 17 -6.42 -1.29 -15.15
N LYS A 18 -5.14 -0.98 -15.22
CA LYS A 18 -4.15 -1.95 -15.70
C LYS A 18 -4.07 -3.16 -14.78
N ILE A 19 -4.13 -2.93 -13.47
CA ILE A 19 -4.11 -4.02 -12.51
C ILE A 19 -5.33 -4.92 -12.73
N ARG A 20 -6.49 -4.32 -12.86
CA ARG A 20 -7.72 -5.07 -13.08
C ARG A 20 -7.66 -5.86 -14.39
N ASP A 21 -7.20 -5.22 -15.47
CA ASP A 21 -7.13 -5.87 -16.77
C ASP A 21 -6.13 -7.03 -16.76
N THR A 22 -5.04 -6.88 -16.04
CA THR A 22 -3.99 -7.88 -16.03
C THR A 22 -4.36 -9.09 -15.16
N PHE A 23 -4.95 -8.85 -14.00
CA PHE A 23 -5.24 -9.92 -13.04
C PHE A 23 -6.72 -10.34 -13.03
N ASP A 24 -7.54 -9.65 -13.81
CA ASP A 24 -8.97 -9.96 -13.96
C ASP A 24 -9.69 -9.98 -12.61
N THR A 25 -9.38 -9.01 -11.78
CA THR A 25 -10.03 -8.90 -10.48
C THR A 25 -9.96 -7.45 -9.98
N ASP A 26 -10.94 -7.09 -9.18
CA ASP A 26 -10.94 -5.79 -8.52
C ASP A 26 -10.12 -5.89 -7.25
N VAL A 27 -9.45 -4.80 -6.91
CA VAL A 27 -8.59 -4.75 -5.73
C VAL A 27 -9.05 -3.62 -4.81
N VAL A 28 -8.63 -3.71 -3.55
CA VAL A 28 -8.81 -2.61 -2.61
C VAL A 28 -7.91 -1.48 -3.06
N LYS A 29 -8.43 -0.26 -3.13
CA LYS A 29 -7.71 0.88 -3.68
C LYS A 29 -7.32 1.88 -2.62
N VAL A 30 -6.09 2.34 -2.72
CA VAL A 30 -5.63 3.51 -2.00
C VAL A 30 -5.73 4.67 -2.99
N PHE A 31 -6.27 5.80 -2.56
CA PHE A 31 -6.31 6.99 -3.39
C PHE A 31 -5.59 8.12 -2.70
N VAL A 32 -5.13 9.07 -3.50
CA VAL A 32 -4.56 10.29 -2.96
C VAL A 32 -5.62 10.96 -2.10
N CYS A 33 -5.33 11.10 -0.81
CA CYS A 33 -6.30 11.66 0.13
C CYS A 33 -5.68 12.64 1.13
N LEU A 34 -4.37 12.74 1.17
CA LEU A 34 -3.70 13.70 2.03
C LEU A 34 -3.27 14.90 1.21
N PRO A 35 -3.23 16.11 1.81
CA PRO A 35 -2.71 17.27 1.09
C PRO A 35 -1.28 16.99 0.62
N ASP A 36 -0.97 17.38 -0.60
CA ASP A 36 0.37 17.21 -1.19
C ASP A 36 0.80 15.77 -1.41
N MET A 37 -0.08 14.81 -1.21
CA MET A 37 0.18 13.43 -1.57
C MET A 37 -0.01 13.30 -3.08
N LYS A 38 0.92 12.61 -3.75
CA LYS A 38 0.87 12.44 -5.19
C LYS A 38 1.16 11.00 -5.58
N PHE A 39 0.46 10.54 -6.60
CA PHE A 39 0.77 9.26 -7.20
C PHE A 39 1.99 9.43 -8.11
N ASN A 40 2.98 8.55 -7.98
CA ASN A 40 4.19 8.61 -8.79
C ASN A 40 4.23 7.55 -9.87
N THR A 41 4.28 6.28 -9.49
CA THR A 41 4.44 5.20 -10.45
C THR A 41 3.70 3.96 -9.99
N MET A 42 3.46 3.07 -10.95
CA MET A 42 2.98 1.72 -10.68
C MET A 42 3.86 0.73 -11.42
N ASN A 43 4.30 -0.31 -10.72
CA ASN A 43 5.05 -1.39 -11.31
C ASN A 43 4.22 -2.66 -11.24
N LEU A 44 4.03 -3.29 -12.39
CA LEU A 44 3.20 -4.49 -12.49
C LEU A 44 4.04 -5.66 -12.95
N ASP A 45 4.14 -6.68 -12.11
CA ASP A 45 4.91 -7.87 -12.42
C ASP A 45 3.97 -9.04 -12.58
N GLU A 46 3.68 -9.41 -13.82
CA GLU A 46 2.73 -10.49 -14.11
C GLU A 46 3.26 -11.85 -13.68
N SER A 47 4.55 -12.07 -13.77
CA SER A 47 5.09 -13.38 -13.43
C SER A 47 5.03 -13.64 -11.92
N LYS A 48 5.20 -12.61 -11.13
CA LYS A 48 5.09 -12.73 -9.67
C LYS A 48 3.69 -12.42 -9.17
N GLN A 49 2.83 -11.91 -10.03
CA GLN A 49 1.48 -11.49 -9.70
C GLN A 49 1.44 -10.49 -8.57
N VAL A 50 2.24 -9.46 -8.73
CA VAL A 50 2.36 -8.38 -7.76
C VAL A 50 2.21 -7.05 -8.49
N ALA A 51 1.46 -6.14 -7.89
CA ALA A 51 1.39 -4.77 -8.34
C ALA A 51 1.88 -3.87 -7.22
N GLU A 52 2.67 -2.88 -7.57
CA GLU A 52 3.25 -1.95 -6.60
C GLU A 52 2.88 -0.54 -6.99
N MET A 53 2.15 0.15 -6.13
CA MET A 53 1.78 1.54 -6.35
C MET A 53 2.66 2.39 -5.45
N TYR A 54 3.26 3.43 -6.01
CA TYR A 54 4.14 4.30 -5.25
C TYR A 54 3.63 5.73 -5.28
N TYR A 55 3.64 6.34 -4.11
CA TYR A 55 3.20 7.71 -3.91
C TYR A 55 4.30 8.48 -3.21
N SER A 56 4.25 9.80 -3.32
CA SER A 56 5.11 10.66 -2.52
C SER A 56 4.25 11.51 -1.61
N TYR A 57 4.78 11.77 -0.41
CA TYR A 57 4.12 12.58 0.58
C TYR A 57 5.17 13.14 1.52
N ASP A 58 5.24 14.46 1.59
CA ASP A 58 6.15 15.14 2.53
C ASP A 58 7.59 14.63 2.39
N GLY A 59 8.07 14.47 1.15
CA GLY A 59 9.43 14.04 0.89
C GLY A 59 9.68 12.55 1.05
N GLU A 60 8.65 11.79 1.42
CA GLU A 60 8.80 10.36 1.67
C GLU A 60 8.02 9.56 0.63
N THR A 61 8.37 8.30 0.48
CA THR A 61 7.69 7.40 -0.43
C THR A 61 6.69 6.54 0.32
N ILE A 62 5.48 6.46 -0.23
CA ILE A 62 4.46 5.55 0.28
C ILE A 62 4.37 4.41 -0.73
N GLY A 63 4.45 3.17 -0.24
CA GLY A 63 4.32 1.99 -1.08
C GLY A 63 3.05 1.23 -0.76
N TYR A 64 2.31 0.87 -1.79
CA TYR A 64 1.12 0.05 -1.65
C TYR A 64 1.26 -1.17 -2.54
N ILE A 65 1.43 -2.33 -1.92
CA ILE A 65 1.76 -3.56 -2.62
C ILE A 65 0.54 -4.47 -2.63
N ILE A 66 0.15 -4.92 -3.81
CA ILE A 66 -0.99 -5.80 -4.01
C ILE A 66 -0.45 -7.14 -4.46
N ASN A 67 -0.60 -8.16 -3.62
CA ASN A 67 -0.04 -9.48 -3.87
C ASN A 67 -1.17 -10.48 -4.09
N MET A 68 -1.20 -11.05 -5.28
CA MET A 68 -2.30 -11.91 -5.69
C MET A 68 -2.28 -13.26 -4.96
N PRO A 69 -3.42 -13.94 -4.91
CA PRO A 69 -3.72 -14.90 -3.85
C PRO A 69 -2.89 -16.16 -3.77
N TYR A 70 -2.47 -16.71 -4.85
CA TYR A 70 -1.83 -18.01 -4.75
C TYR A 70 -0.36 -17.92 -4.32
N ARG A 71 0.14 -16.72 -4.15
CA ARG A 71 1.53 -16.53 -3.83
C ARG A 71 1.75 -16.52 -2.34
N ASP A 72 2.72 -17.31 -1.93
CA ASP A 72 3.21 -17.15 -0.59
C ASP A 72 4.00 -15.85 -0.55
N SER A 73 3.44 -14.87 0.08
CA SER A 73 4.07 -13.58 0.09
C SER A 73 4.93 -13.42 1.31
N SER A 74 6.19 -13.46 1.11
CA SER A 74 7.06 -12.92 2.12
C SER A 74 7.29 -11.46 1.76
N LEU A 75 6.26 -10.65 1.96
CA LEU A 75 6.42 -9.22 1.79
C LEU A 75 7.32 -8.76 2.91
N GLY A 76 8.61 -8.80 2.65
CA GLY A 76 9.58 -8.46 3.64
C GLY A 76 9.63 -6.97 3.86
N ILE A 77 9.49 -6.57 5.10
CA ILE A 77 9.73 -5.20 5.48
C ILE A 77 10.84 -5.25 6.48
N ASP A 78 11.88 -4.55 6.14
CA ASP A 78 13.05 -4.53 6.99
C ASP A 78 13.19 -3.13 7.59
N PHE A 79 12.60 -2.96 8.75
CA PHE A 79 12.86 -1.78 9.54
C PHE A 79 13.81 -2.18 10.64
N GLU A 80 14.96 -1.55 10.66
CA GLU A 80 15.92 -1.82 11.71
C GLU A 80 15.53 -1.15 13.01
N ASP A 81 14.48 -0.35 12.96
CA ASP A 81 14.03 0.41 14.11
C ASP A 81 13.14 -0.42 15.00
N SER A 82 13.05 -0.03 16.25
CA SER A 82 12.23 -0.74 17.22
C SER A 82 10.75 -0.55 16.93
N ILE A 83 9.99 -1.60 17.16
CA ILE A 83 8.54 -1.52 17.08
C ILE A 83 8.05 -0.69 18.27
N GLU A 84 7.29 0.35 17.99
CA GLU A 84 6.73 1.21 19.02
C GLU A 84 5.38 0.69 19.47
N LYS A 85 4.55 0.24 18.53
CA LYS A 85 3.25 -0.36 18.87
C LYS A 85 2.74 -1.20 17.72
N GLU A 86 1.89 -2.15 18.07
CA GLU A 86 1.17 -2.97 17.11
C GLU A 86 -0.29 -3.00 17.54
N TYR A 87 -1.19 -2.87 16.57
CA TYR A 87 -2.61 -2.90 16.86
C TYR A 87 -3.38 -3.20 15.58
N SER A 88 -4.68 -3.40 15.72
CA SER A 88 -5.53 -3.66 14.57
C SER A 88 -6.66 -2.65 14.53
N LYS A 89 -7.13 -2.38 13.31
CA LYS A 89 -8.33 -1.59 13.08
C LYS A 89 -9.20 -2.31 12.09
N VAL A 90 -10.51 -2.11 12.20
CA VAL A 90 -11.45 -2.67 11.25
C VAL A 90 -11.95 -1.55 10.36
N VAL A 91 -11.79 -1.71 9.06
CA VAL A 91 -12.26 -0.77 8.06
C VAL A 91 -13.08 -1.57 7.06
N ASN A 92 -14.36 -1.23 6.91
CA ASN A 92 -15.25 -1.93 5.99
C ASN A 92 -15.24 -3.45 6.21
N ASP A 93 -15.35 -3.85 7.48
CA ASP A 93 -15.34 -5.26 7.90
C ASP A 93 -14.05 -6.00 7.62
N CYS A 94 -12.99 -5.29 7.30
CA CYS A 94 -11.68 -5.88 7.04
C CYS A 94 -10.74 -5.52 8.18
N GLU A 95 -10.13 -6.54 8.78
CA GLU A 95 -9.16 -6.32 9.85
C GLU A 95 -7.82 -5.92 9.25
N ILE A 96 -7.29 -4.80 9.70
CA ILE A 96 -6.01 -4.27 9.22
C ILE A 96 -5.05 -4.29 10.39
N LYS A 97 -3.93 -4.99 10.22
CA LYS A 97 -2.89 -5.04 11.26
C LYS A 97 -1.91 -3.92 11.00
N ILE A 98 -1.68 -3.11 12.03
CA ILE A 98 -0.85 -1.93 11.90
C ILE A 98 0.34 -2.05 12.83
N THR A 99 1.53 -1.80 12.30
CA THR A 99 2.76 -1.77 13.07
C THR A 99 3.38 -0.39 12.91
N ILE A 100 3.69 0.23 14.04
CA ILE A 100 4.33 1.54 14.07
C ILE A 100 5.74 1.36 14.58
N TYR A 101 6.72 1.85 13.82
CA TYR A 101 8.12 1.76 14.14
C TYR A 101 8.65 3.11 14.58
N LYS A 102 9.46 3.11 15.61
CA LYS A 102 10.08 4.33 16.09
C LYS A 102 11.31 4.62 15.25
N LEU A 103 11.35 5.79 14.65
CA LEU A 103 12.49 6.24 13.87
C LEU A 103 13.34 7.21 14.67
N GLU A 104 14.58 7.41 14.22
CA GLU A 104 15.45 8.37 14.89
C GLU A 104 14.88 9.77 14.88
N ASP A 105 14.21 10.11 13.80
CA ASP A 105 13.50 11.39 13.72
C ASP A 105 12.16 11.22 14.43
N ASN A 106 12.04 11.77 15.62
CA ASN A 106 10.85 11.60 16.44
C ASN A 106 9.59 12.25 15.91
N LYS A 107 9.68 12.97 14.79
CA LYS A 107 8.52 13.67 14.23
C LYS A 107 7.65 12.76 13.39
N LYS A 108 8.21 11.68 12.87
CA LYS A 108 7.50 10.74 12.02
C LYS A 108 7.75 9.34 12.49
N SER A 109 6.90 8.44 12.06
CA SER A 109 7.03 7.03 12.38
C SER A 109 7.08 6.21 11.10
N GLY A 110 7.73 5.07 11.15
CA GLY A 110 7.58 4.08 10.10
C GLY A 110 6.26 3.37 10.31
N CYS A 111 5.38 3.42 9.31
CA CYS A 111 4.04 2.87 9.41
C CYS A 111 3.87 1.74 8.43
N VAL A 112 3.33 0.61 8.90
CA VAL A 112 3.07 -0.55 8.05
C VAL A 112 1.68 -1.07 8.35
N ALA A 113 0.89 -1.30 7.31
CA ALA A 113 -0.43 -1.91 7.45
C ALA A 113 -0.48 -3.15 6.55
N ARG A 114 -0.99 -4.23 7.10
CA ARG A 114 -1.17 -5.47 6.36
C ARG A 114 -2.61 -5.93 6.50
N PHE A 115 -3.22 -6.30 5.38
CA PHE A 115 -4.57 -6.81 5.43
C PHE A 115 -4.81 -7.74 4.26
N LYS A 116 -5.89 -8.49 4.37
CA LYS A 116 -6.28 -9.45 3.36
C LYS A 116 -7.75 -9.23 3.07
N HIS A 117 -8.08 -9.19 1.80
CA HIS A 117 -9.47 -9.03 1.39
C HIS A 117 -9.72 -9.96 0.22
N GLY A 118 -10.73 -10.80 0.33
CA GLY A 118 -10.86 -11.90 -0.59
C GLY A 118 -9.67 -12.82 -0.39
N SER A 119 -8.96 -13.14 -1.45
CA SER A 119 -7.74 -13.91 -1.32
C SER A 119 -6.50 -13.10 -1.70
N ILE A 120 -6.62 -11.79 -1.73
CA ILE A 120 -5.52 -10.91 -2.09
C ILE A 120 -4.93 -10.31 -0.81
N GLU A 121 -3.62 -10.29 -0.74
CA GLU A 121 -2.91 -9.68 0.38
C GLU A 121 -2.40 -8.31 0.00
N TYR A 122 -2.50 -7.38 0.93
CA TYR A 122 -2.13 -5.99 0.72
C TYR A 122 -1.16 -5.52 1.78
N LEU A 123 -0.24 -4.66 1.38
CA LEU A 123 0.74 -4.06 2.26
C LEU A 123 0.84 -2.58 1.94
N LEU A 124 0.63 -1.74 2.95
CA LEU A 124 0.80 -0.30 2.81
C LEU A 124 1.91 0.13 3.75
N THR A 125 2.89 0.86 3.23
CA THR A 125 4.00 1.35 4.06
C THR A 125 4.26 2.81 3.77
N GLY A 126 4.72 3.52 4.79
CA GLY A 126 5.08 4.92 4.63
C GLY A 126 5.74 5.45 5.88
N THR A 127 6.39 6.60 5.73
CA THR A 127 6.98 7.31 6.85
C THR A 127 6.19 8.60 7.03
N MET A 128 5.49 8.71 8.15
CA MET A 128 4.60 9.84 8.39
C MET A 128 4.09 9.78 9.83
N LYS A 129 3.26 10.74 10.21
CA LYS A 129 2.60 10.67 11.50
C LYS A 129 1.53 9.58 11.48
N GLN A 130 1.37 8.91 12.61
CA GLN A 130 0.37 7.84 12.71
C GLN A 130 -1.02 8.29 12.30
N GLN A 131 -1.42 9.51 12.68
CA GLN A 131 -2.75 10.02 12.33
C GLN A 131 -2.94 10.14 10.82
N GLU A 132 -1.89 10.53 10.12
CA GLU A 132 -1.95 10.67 8.66
C GLU A 132 -2.07 9.30 8.02
N PHE A 133 -1.33 8.34 8.52
CA PHE A 133 -1.38 6.97 8.01
C PHE A 133 -2.79 6.39 8.20
N GLU A 134 -3.37 6.60 9.37
CA GLU A 134 -4.71 6.10 9.64
C GLU A 134 -5.75 6.77 8.75
N LYS A 135 -5.52 8.01 8.35
CA LYS A 135 -6.42 8.68 7.45
C LYS A 135 -6.42 8.00 6.07
N ILE A 136 -5.25 7.57 5.60
CA ILE A 136 -5.19 6.80 4.36
C ILE A 136 -6.00 5.52 4.49
N LEU A 137 -5.84 4.81 5.60
CA LEU A 137 -6.54 3.55 5.81
C LEU A 137 -8.06 3.73 5.87
N LYS A 138 -8.52 4.81 6.48
CA LYS A 138 -9.96 5.08 6.54
C LYS A 138 -10.56 5.37 5.17
N ASN A 139 -9.74 5.80 4.24
CA ASN A 139 -10.20 6.17 2.91
C ASN A 139 -9.97 5.08 1.87
N LEU A 140 -9.61 3.87 2.30
CA LEU A 140 -9.50 2.74 1.39
C LEU A 140 -10.86 2.47 0.72
N VAL A 141 -10.81 2.14 -0.57
CA VAL A 141 -12.03 1.83 -1.32
C VAL A 141 -12.03 0.34 -1.63
N PHE A 142 -13.01 -0.35 -1.10
CA PHE A 142 -13.12 -1.80 -1.24
C PHE A 142 -14.03 -2.16 -2.41
N PRO A 143 -13.74 -3.27 -3.12
CA PRO A 143 -14.62 -3.75 -4.17
C PRO A 143 -15.97 -4.17 -3.57
N LYS A 144 -17.00 -4.05 -4.38
CA LYS A 144 -18.34 -4.46 -3.95
C LYS A 144 -18.53 -5.97 -4.05
#